data_59b6ac5af9bd5d4cfc6d552e1f7235b6
#
_entry.id   59b6ac5af9bd5d4cfc6d552e1f7235b6
#
_cell.length_a   1.000
_cell.length_b   1.000
_cell.length_c   1.000
_cell.angle_alpha   90.00
_cell.angle_beta   90.00
_cell.angle_gamma   90.00
#
_symmetry.space_group_name_H-M   'P 1'
#
loop_
_entity.id
_entity.type
_entity.pdbx_description
1 polymer ?
#
loop_
_entity_poly.entity_id
_entity_poly.type
_entity_poly.pdbx_seq_one_letter_code
_entity_poly.pdbx_strand_id
1 'polypeptide(L)'
;QLASFCEETHTWIIEKGSYGILIGNSSDKLEQEAVLVISDTSVLEHTDAICPLQEELRQIHMTEELREKLVQQEKELKTAQVPQYCFKPVMLPEKSENDRENQENLTEEEKRLFSVLEGRSAEELIPLLYGKISENISTLGAAGIRVPGSAGETCGTLEEDGIPSLVMADGPAGIRLRQWYEVDKETDSIYEMGVLGSLENGILEPGVHHENADTYYQYCTAFPVGTALAQTWDTDLMTEFGKAIAEEMEEFH
;
A
#
# COMPACT_ATOMS: atom_id res chain seq x y z
N GLN A 1 -6.25 -13.51 8.24
CA GLN A 1 -7.17 -12.51 8.83
C GLN A 1 -7.40 -12.70 10.33
N LEU A 2 -7.17 -13.88 10.89
CA LEU A 2 -7.27 -14.14 12.34
C LEU A 2 -5.90 -14.03 13.05
N ALA A 3 -4.83 -13.89 12.30
CA ALA A 3 -3.49 -13.83 12.87
C ALA A 3 -3.25 -12.48 13.57
N SER A 4 -2.61 -12.54 14.73
CA SER A 4 -2.07 -11.42 15.47
C SER A 4 -0.55 -11.55 15.62
N PHE A 5 0.14 -10.44 15.76
CA PHE A 5 1.58 -10.45 15.97
C PHE A 5 1.90 -10.52 17.47
N CYS A 6 2.73 -11.47 17.87
CA CYS A 6 3.24 -11.59 19.23
C CYS A 6 4.61 -10.91 19.30
N GLU A 7 4.69 -9.78 19.98
CA GLU A 7 5.94 -9.01 20.12
C GLU A 7 7.00 -9.74 20.95
N GLU A 8 6.59 -10.55 21.94
CA GLU A 8 7.52 -11.26 22.81
C GLU A 8 8.32 -12.35 22.06
N THR A 9 7.68 -12.99 21.09
CA THR A 9 8.27 -14.10 20.33
C THR A 9 8.62 -13.74 18.90
N HIS A 10 8.32 -12.53 18.46
CA HIS A 10 8.43 -12.05 17.08
C HIS A 10 7.76 -13.00 16.08
N THR A 11 6.52 -13.42 16.39
CA THR A 11 5.80 -14.39 15.57
C THR A 11 4.41 -13.92 15.22
N TRP A 12 3.93 -14.28 14.03
CA TRP A 12 2.51 -14.24 13.72
C TRP A 12 1.84 -15.50 14.24
N ILE A 13 0.81 -15.33 15.07
CA ILE A 13 0.10 -16.42 15.72
C ILE A 13 -1.40 -16.35 15.45
N ILE A 14 -2.05 -17.51 15.48
CA ILE A 14 -3.50 -17.60 15.71
C ILE A 14 -3.68 -18.15 17.12
N GLU A 15 -4.28 -17.35 17.98
CA GLU A 15 -4.49 -17.73 19.38
C GLU A 15 -5.64 -18.74 19.51
N LYS A 16 -5.52 -19.65 20.46
CA LYS A 16 -6.64 -20.50 20.85
C LYS A 16 -7.79 -19.65 21.41
N GLY A 17 -9.02 -20.02 21.08
CA GLY A 17 -10.19 -19.30 21.55
C GLY A 17 -11.43 -19.55 20.68
N SER A 18 -12.50 -18.84 21.02
CA SER A 18 -13.74 -18.85 20.26
C SER A 18 -13.92 -17.51 19.57
N TYR A 19 -14.07 -17.53 18.26
CA TYR A 19 -14.23 -16.36 17.39
C TYR A 19 -15.63 -16.32 16.83
N GLY A 20 -16.38 -15.25 17.08
CA GLY A 20 -17.70 -15.04 16.50
C GLY A 20 -17.58 -14.57 15.05
N ILE A 21 -18.30 -15.21 14.16
CA ILE A 21 -18.51 -14.73 12.79
C ILE A 21 -19.79 -13.92 12.79
N LEU A 22 -19.65 -12.64 12.51
CA LEU A 22 -20.74 -11.68 12.52
C LEU A 22 -20.97 -11.18 11.09
N ILE A 23 -22.21 -11.21 10.64
CA ILE A 23 -22.62 -10.69 9.33
C ILE A 23 -23.72 -9.66 9.53
N GLY A 24 -23.68 -8.57 8.74
CA GLY A 24 -24.68 -7.54 8.83
C GLY A 24 -24.58 -6.48 7.75
N ASN A 25 -25.58 -5.61 7.70
CA ASN A 25 -25.65 -4.53 6.71
C ASN A 25 -24.76 -3.34 7.06
N SER A 26 -24.29 -3.25 8.29
CA SER A 26 -23.41 -2.19 8.80
C SER A 26 -22.73 -2.67 10.08
N SER A 27 -21.69 -2.00 10.52
CA SER A 27 -20.91 -2.36 11.71
C SER A 27 -21.70 -2.28 13.03
N ASP A 28 -22.85 -1.62 13.05
CA ASP A 28 -23.76 -1.49 14.20
C ASP A 28 -24.96 -2.45 14.15
N LYS A 29 -25.16 -3.14 13.03
CA LYS A 29 -26.26 -4.11 12.81
C LYS A 29 -25.71 -5.45 12.37
N LEU A 30 -25.02 -6.09 13.29
CA LEU A 30 -24.38 -7.38 13.09
C LEU A 30 -25.19 -8.49 13.77
N GLU A 31 -25.36 -9.60 13.08
CA GLU A 31 -25.93 -10.84 13.62
C GLU A 31 -24.82 -11.90 13.68
N GLN A 32 -24.82 -12.68 14.75
CA GLN A 32 -23.85 -13.75 14.90
C GLN A 32 -24.34 -14.98 14.13
N GLU A 33 -23.61 -15.36 13.09
CA GLU A 33 -23.96 -16.45 12.19
C GLU A 33 -23.25 -17.78 12.53
N ALA A 34 -22.05 -17.70 13.09
CA ALA A 34 -21.28 -18.88 13.47
C ALA A 34 -20.25 -18.60 14.56
N VAL A 35 -19.69 -19.67 15.11
CA VAL A 35 -18.51 -19.60 15.99
C VAL A 35 -17.41 -20.49 15.40
N LEU A 36 -16.22 -19.90 15.26
CA LEU A 36 -15.01 -20.63 14.93
C LEU A 36 -14.24 -20.92 16.22
N VAL A 37 -13.95 -22.18 16.47
CA VAL A 37 -13.22 -22.64 17.64
C VAL A 37 -11.81 -23.05 17.25
N ILE A 38 -10.81 -22.37 17.79
CA ILE A 38 -9.40 -22.71 17.66
C ILE A 38 -8.96 -23.41 18.94
N SER A 39 -8.60 -24.69 18.82
CA SER A 39 -8.26 -25.54 19.99
C SER A 39 -6.92 -25.18 20.59
N ASP A 40 -5.95 -24.82 19.78
CA ASP A 40 -4.56 -24.59 20.18
C ASP A 40 -3.99 -23.36 19.47
N THR A 41 -3.20 -22.57 20.20
CA THR A 41 -2.44 -21.49 19.59
C THR A 41 -1.42 -22.04 18.59
N SER A 42 -1.39 -21.49 17.40
CA SER A 42 -0.49 -21.93 16.33
C SER A 42 0.36 -20.78 15.84
N VAL A 43 1.66 -20.99 15.73
CA VAL A 43 2.60 -20.07 15.09
C VAL A 43 2.49 -20.25 13.59
N LEU A 44 2.27 -19.16 12.87
CA LEU A 44 2.18 -19.15 11.41
C LEU A 44 3.51 -18.79 10.76
N GLU A 45 4.19 -17.82 11.35
CA GLU A 45 5.44 -17.28 10.79
C GLU A 45 6.33 -16.74 11.90
N HIS A 46 7.63 -16.97 11.78
CA HIS A 46 8.67 -16.31 12.57
C HIS A 46 9.20 -15.12 11.81
N THR A 47 9.43 -14.01 12.49
CA THR A 47 10.00 -12.80 11.91
C THR A 47 11.22 -12.36 12.70
N ASP A 48 12.13 -11.66 12.04
CA ASP A 48 13.28 -11.04 12.69
C ASP A 48 12.97 -9.58 13.05
N ALA A 49 13.48 -9.13 14.19
CA ALA A 49 13.44 -7.72 14.56
C ALA A 49 14.47 -6.93 13.73
N ILE A 50 14.04 -6.35 12.61
CA ILE A 50 14.93 -5.58 11.72
C ILE A 50 15.30 -4.24 12.35
N CYS A 51 14.35 -3.59 13.03
CA CYS A 51 14.53 -2.30 13.69
C CYS A 51 14.01 -2.37 15.14
N PRO A 52 14.76 -2.95 16.09
CA PRO A 52 14.31 -3.02 17.48
C PRO A 52 14.22 -1.60 18.05
N LEU A 53 13.24 -1.40 18.93
CA LEU A 53 13.09 -0.14 19.65
C LEU A 53 14.33 0.12 20.50
N GLN A 54 14.84 1.35 20.45
CA GLN A 54 15.96 1.79 21.30
C GLN A 54 15.51 2.18 22.70
N GLU A 55 14.26 2.58 22.85
CA GLU A 55 13.62 2.94 24.12
C GLU A 55 12.22 2.31 24.19
N GLU A 56 11.79 1.96 25.39
CA GLU A 56 10.43 1.46 25.59
C GLU A 56 9.41 2.57 25.30
N LEU A 57 8.47 2.29 24.43
CA LEU A 57 7.34 3.18 24.18
C LEU A 57 6.23 2.89 25.19
N ARG A 58 5.59 3.97 25.68
CA ARG A 58 4.43 3.84 26.55
C ARG A 58 3.27 3.24 25.74
N GLN A 59 2.89 2.02 26.08
CA GLN A 59 1.79 1.32 25.44
C GLN A 59 0.45 1.64 26.13
N ILE A 60 -0.63 1.59 25.33
CA ILE A 60 -2.00 1.61 25.85
C ILE A 60 -2.36 0.19 26.26
N HIS A 61 -2.62 -0.01 27.52
CA HIS A 61 -3.05 -1.30 28.04
C HIS A 61 -4.56 -1.38 28.12
N MET A 62 -5.07 -2.59 27.95
CA MET A 62 -6.48 -2.89 28.13
C MET A 62 -6.92 -2.60 29.56
N THR A 63 -8.00 -1.87 29.73
CA THR A 63 -8.60 -1.62 31.06
C THR A 63 -9.21 -2.91 31.62
N GLU A 64 -9.33 -3.00 32.95
CA GLU A 64 -9.96 -4.16 33.58
C GLU A 64 -11.43 -4.33 33.15
N GLU A 65 -12.15 -3.21 33.01
CA GLU A 65 -13.53 -3.22 32.51
C GLU A 65 -13.65 -3.83 31.11
N LEU A 66 -12.71 -3.51 30.20
CA LEU A 66 -12.70 -4.08 28.86
C LEU A 66 -12.34 -5.57 28.90
N ARG A 67 -11.43 -5.97 29.78
CA ARG A 67 -11.06 -7.37 29.99
C ARG A 67 -12.25 -8.20 30.49
N GLU A 68 -13.01 -7.70 31.46
CA GLU A 68 -14.23 -8.35 31.96
C GLU A 68 -15.29 -8.50 30.85
N LYS A 69 -15.48 -7.47 30.03
CA LYS A 69 -16.38 -7.55 28.86
C LYS A 69 -15.96 -8.64 27.87
N LEU A 70 -14.68 -8.77 27.56
CA LEU A 70 -14.18 -9.81 26.66
C LEU A 70 -14.38 -11.22 27.24
N VAL A 71 -14.15 -11.41 28.53
CA VAL A 71 -14.43 -12.70 29.20
C VAL A 71 -15.91 -13.05 29.14
N GLN A 72 -16.78 -12.05 29.31
CA GLN A 72 -18.23 -12.27 29.21
C GLN A 72 -18.63 -12.60 27.76
N GLN A 73 -18.13 -11.88 26.77
CA GLN A 73 -18.36 -12.19 25.34
C GLN A 73 -17.88 -13.58 24.97
N GLU A 74 -16.73 -14.03 25.47
CA GLU A 74 -16.26 -15.39 25.21
C GLU A 74 -17.21 -16.46 25.77
N LYS A 75 -17.81 -16.22 26.94
CA LYS A 75 -18.80 -17.13 27.49
C LYS A 75 -20.07 -17.17 26.64
N GLU A 76 -20.52 -16.02 26.16
CA GLU A 76 -21.68 -15.91 25.27
C GLU A 76 -21.43 -16.63 23.94
N LEU A 77 -20.27 -16.48 23.34
CA LEU A 77 -19.86 -17.21 22.13
C LEU A 77 -19.91 -18.74 22.33
N LYS A 78 -19.42 -19.24 23.46
CA LYS A 78 -19.42 -20.66 23.78
C LYS A 78 -20.81 -21.25 23.97
N THR A 79 -21.79 -20.43 24.36
CA THR A 79 -23.17 -20.84 24.61
C THR A 79 -24.13 -20.47 23.48
N ALA A 80 -23.65 -19.81 22.46
CA ALA A 80 -24.45 -19.38 21.30
C ALA A 80 -25.08 -20.57 20.57
N GLN A 81 -26.36 -20.45 20.21
CA GLN A 81 -27.09 -21.47 19.44
C GLN A 81 -26.91 -21.30 17.92
N VAL A 82 -25.66 -21.20 17.51
CA VAL A 82 -25.24 -21.08 16.10
C VAL A 82 -24.28 -22.19 15.74
N PRO A 83 -24.08 -22.52 14.45
CA PRO A 83 -23.11 -23.51 14.03
C PRO A 83 -21.71 -23.22 14.59
N GLN A 84 -21.04 -24.25 15.10
CA GLN A 84 -19.68 -24.18 15.59
C GLN A 84 -18.75 -24.99 14.68
N TYR A 85 -17.67 -24.37 14.26
CA TYR A 85 -16.67 -24.97 13.40
C TYR A 85 -15.34 -25.05 14.13
N CYS A 86 -14.80 -26.26 14.28
CA CYS A 86 -13.45 -26.45 14.81
C CYS A 86 -12.44 -26.28 13.66
N PHE A 87 -11.51 -25.38 13.82
CA PHE A 87 -10.47 -25.11 12.86
C PHE A 87 -9.10 -25.38 13.46
N LYS A 88 -8.26 -26.09 12.72
CA LYS A 88 -6.84 -26.26 13.01
C LYS A 88 -6.06 -25.46 11.97
N PRO A 89 -5.36 -24.40 12.38
CA PRO A 89 -4.50 -23.67 11.46
C PRO A 89 -3.48 -24.62 10.82
N VAL A 90 -3.31 -24.51 9.51
CA VAL A 90 -2.23 -25.18 8.82
C VAL A 90 -1.02 -24.28 8.95
N MET A 91 0.01 -24.77 9.62
CA MET A 91 1.29 -24.06 9.67
C MET A 91 1.85 -24.02 8.24
N LEU A 92 2.26 -22.83 7.81
CA LEU A 92 3.09 -22.74 6.63
C LEU A 92 4.42 -23.45 6.94
N PRO A 93 5.01 -24.17 5.98
CA PRO A 93 6.34 -24.73 6.20
C PRO A 93 7.27 -23.61 6.62
N GLU A 94 8.11 -23.87 7.62
CA GLU A 94 9.16 -22.91 8.00
C GLU A 94 9.94 -22.58 6.73
N LYS A 95 10.04 -21.27 6.44
CA LYS A 95 10.96 -20.81 5.39
C LYS A 95 12.32 -21.35 5.77
N SER A 96 12.85 -22.27 4.98
CA SER A 96 14.21 -22.77 5.21
C SER A 96 15.16 -21.57 5.09
N GLU A 97 16.25 -21.59 5.86
CA GLU A 97 17.32 -20.59 5.69
C GLU A 97 17.83 -20.54 4.25
N ASN A 98 17.65 -21.63 3.49
CA ASN A 98 17.91 -21.73 2.05
C ASN A 98 16.97 -20.87 1.17
N ASP A 99 15.82 -20.38 1.65
CA ASP A 99 14.95 -19.51 0.84
C ASP A 99 15.55 -18.10 0.63
N ARG A 100 16.56 -17.73 1.43
CA ARG A 100 17.36 -16.52 1.22
C ARG A 100 18.53 -16.75 0.24
N GLU A 101 18.93 -17.99 0.00
CA GLU A 101 20.07 -18.36 -0.88
C GLU A 101 19.65 -18.88 -2.24
N ASN A 102 18.35 -19.08 -2.51
CA ASN A 102 17.88 -19.65 -3.77
C ASN A 102 17.92 -18.67 -4.94
N GLN A 103 19.12 -18.20 -5.29
CA GLN A 103 19.38 -17.61 -6.61
C GLN A 103 19.12 -18.61 -7.76
N GLU A 104 19.04 -19.90 -7.47
CA GLU A 104 18.81 -20.94 -8.48
C GLU A 104 17.39 -20.95 -9.07
N ASN A 105 16.42 -20.36 -8.40
CA ASN A 105 15.03 -20.30 -8.86
C ASN A 105 14.60 -18.92 -9.38
N LEU A 106 15.51 -17.99 -9.56
CA LEU A 106 15.21 -16.67 -10.12
C LEU A 106 14.84 -16.76 -11.60
N THR A 107 13.86 -16.02 -12.00
CA THR A 107 13.54 -15.81 -13.42
C THR A 107 14.70 -15.10 -14.11
N GLU A 108 14.76 -15.15 -15.44
CA GLU A 108 15.81 -14.47 -16.20
C GLU A 108 15.75 -12.94 -16.00
N GLU A 109 14.55 -12.39 -15.76
CA GLU A 109 14.37 -10.98 -15.46
C GLU A 109 14.90 -10.62 -14.06
N GLU A 110 14.61 -11.41 -13.04
CA GLU A 110 15.18 -11.23 -11.71
C GLU A 110 16.70 -11.34 -11.71
N LYS A 111 17.28 -12.30 -12.42
CA LYS A 111 18.74 -12.41 -12.59
C LYS A 111 19.34 -11.17 -13.24
N ARG A 112 18.68 -10.63 -14.27
CA ARG A 112 19.09 -9.38 -14.90
C ARG A 112 19.07 -8.22 -13.90
N LEU A 113 17.97 -8.07 -13.11
CA LEU A 113 17.87 -7.03 -12.09
C LEU A 113 18.97 -7.16 -11.03
N PHE A 114 19.20 -8.36 -10.54
CA PHE A 114 20.29 -8.61 -9.60
C PHE A 114 21.65 -8.24 -10.18
N SER A 115 21.92 -8.58 -11.46
CA SER A 115 23.19 -8.25 -12.11
C SER A 115 23.41 -6.73 -12.24
N VAL A 116 22.35 -5.94 -12.36
CA VAL A 116 22.43 -4.47 -12.38
C VAL A 116 22.82 -3.91 -11.02
N LEU A 117 22.36 -4.57 -9.93
CA LEU A 117 22.63 -4.13 -8.55
C LEU A 117 23.99 -4.63 -8.04
N GLU A 118 24.50 -5.73 -8.59
CA GLU A 118 25.73 -6.36 -8.15
C GLU A 118 26.96 -5.46 -8.38
N GLY A 119 27.76 -5.29 -7.35
CA GLY A 119 28.99 -4.50 -7.40
C GLY A 119 28.79 -2.99 -7.23
N ARG A 120 27.56 -2.51 -7.03
CA ARG A 120 27.29 -1.11 -6.74
C ARG A 120 27.53 -0.77 -5.28
N SER A 121 27.97 0.46 -5.06
CA SER A 121 28.19 0.99 -3.70
C SER A 121 26.86 1.32 -3.01
N ALA A 122 26.88 1.46 -1.69
CA ALA A 122 25.72 1.91 -0.94
C ALA A 122 25.25 3.30 -1.38
N GLU A 123 26.18 4.20 -1.72
CA GLU A 123 25.88 5.55 -2.19
C GLU A 123 25.11 5.53 -3.51
N GLU A 124 25.35 4.56 -4.38
CA GLU A 124 24.61 4.39 -5.64
C GLU A 124 23.22 3.74 -5.42
N LEU A 125 23.07 2.89 -4.40
CA LEU A 125 21.82 2.16 -4.13
C LEU A 125 20.85 2.91 -3.20
N ILE A 126 21.36 3.70 -2.26
CA ILE A 126 20.53 4.46 -1.31
C ILE A 126 19.47 5.32 -2.01
N PRO A 127 19.77 6.03 -3.14
CA PRO A 127 18.76 6.80 -3.86
C PRO A 127 17.54 5.99 -4.33
N LEU A 128 17.68 4.68 -4.53
CA LEU A 128 16.56 3.81 -4.92
C LEU A 128 15.54 3.61 -3.78
N LEU A 129 15.91 3.90 -2.54
CA LEU A 129 15.06 3.77 -1.35
C LEU A 129 14.15 4.99 -1.12
N TYR A 130 14.40 6.08 -1.83
CA TYR A 130 13.57 7.30 -1.76
C TYR A 130 13.27 7.80 -3.17
N GLY A 131 12.23 8.63 -3.29
CA GLY A 131 11.82 9.19 -4.57
C GLY A 131 12.85 10.18 -5.13
N LYS A 132 12.68 10.54 -6.39
CA LYS A 132 13.48 11.55 -7.06
C LYS A 132 13.41 12.89 -6.34
N ILE A 133 14.57 13.49 -6.07
CA ILE A 133 14.69 14.80 -5.45
C ILE A 133 15.07 15.80 -6.55
N SER A 134 14.37 16.92 -6.62
CA SER A 134 14.72 18.03 -7.50
C SER A 134 15.43 19.12 -6.69
N GLU A 135 16.61 19.53 -7.14
CA GLU A 135 17.45 20.50 -6.43
C GLU A 135 16.82 21.89 -6.27
N ASN A 136 15.83 22.22 -7.09
CA ASN A 136 15.33 23.60 -7.20
C ASN A 136 13.88 23.82 -6.75
N ILE A 137 13.09 22.78 -6.48
CA ILE A 137 11.64 22.96 -6.52
C ILE A 137 10.95 22.70 -5.20
N SER A 138 11.43 21.82 -4.31
CA SER A 138 10.53 21.53 -3.20
C SER A 138 11.05 20.59 -2.13
N THR A 139 10.59 20.83 -0.92
CA THR A 139 10.56 19.85 0.18
C THR A 139 9.71 18.60 -0.13
N LEU A 140 8.95 18.60 -1.22
CA LEU A 140 8.08 17.50 -1.66
C LEU A 140 8.70 16.65 -2.79
N GLY A 141 9.98 16.80 -3.07
CA GLY A 141 10.68 16.02 -4.09
C GLY A 141 10.27 16.38 -5.51
N ALA A 142 10.12 15.38 -6.37
CA ALA A 142 9.78 15.56 -7.78
C ALA A 142 8.26 15.47 -8.08
N ALA A 143 7.42 15.63 -7.07
CA ALA A 143 5.97 15.58 -7.25
C ALA A 143 5.49 16.62 -8.26
N GLY A 144 4.72 16.18 -9.26
CA GLY A 144 4.09 17.04 -10.25
C GLY A 144 5.00 17.66 -11.29
N ILE A 145 6.28 17.26 -11.38
CA ILE A 145 7.24 17.87 -12.31
C ILE A 145 7.08 17.33 -13.72
N ARG A 146 7.22 16.01 -13.91
CA ARG A 146 7.16 15.38 -15.23
C ARG A 146 5.71 15.23 -15.72
N VAL A 147 4.83 14.83 -14.80
CA VAL A 147 3.39 14.77 -15.04
C VAL A 147 2.70 15.68 -14.04
N PRO A 148 2.13 16.81 -14.45
CA PRO A 148 1.53 17.79 -13.55
C PRO A 148 0.42 17.18 -12.70
N GLY A 149 0.55 17.32 -11.39
CA GLY A 149 -0.35 16.73 -10.40
C GLY A 149 0.01 15.33 -9.94
N SER A 150 1.09 14.72 -10.45
CA SER A 150 1.58 13.43 -9.96
C SER A 150 2.05 13.51 -8.51
N ALA A 151 1.98 12.38 -7.79
CA ALA A 151 2.39 12.29 -6.40
C ALA A 151 3.91 12.25 -6.20
N GLY A 152 4.65 11.82 -7.22
CA GLY A 152 6.11 11.76 -7.20
C GLY A 152 6.67 10.86 -8.30
N GLU A 153 7.98 10.69 -8.25
CA GLU A 153 8.71 9.82 -9.16
C GLU A 153 9.71 8.96 -8.38
N THR A 154 9.94 7.74 -8.87
CA THR A 154 11.05 6.93 -8.36
C THR A 154 12.38 7.52 -8.81
N CYS A 155 13.47 7.15 -8.15
CA CYS A 155 14.80 7.62 -8.52
C CYS A 155 15.18 7.09 -9.92
N GLY A 156 15.68 7.98 -10.78
CA GLY A 156 16.16 7.64 -12.13
C GLY A 156 17.63 7.23 -12.21
N THR A 157 18.26 6.85 -11.11
CA THR A 157 19.70 6.55 -11.05
C THR A 157 20.12 5.39 -11.96
N LEU A 158 19.20 4.49 -12.27
CA LEU A 158 19.46 3.30 -13.09
C LEU A 158 18.82 3.36 -14.50
N GLU A 159 18.43 4.55 -14.97
CA GLU A 159 17.83 4.70 -16.30
C GLU A 159 18.80 4.29 -17.41
N GLU A 160 20.10 4.57 -17.28
CA GLU A 160 21.14 4.15 -18.22
C GLU A 160 21.31 2.62 -18.28
N ASP A 161 20.93 1.91 -17.23
CA ASP A 161 20.93 0.44 -17.14
C ASP A 161 19.60 -0.17 -17.66
N GLY A 162 18.70 0.67 -18.17
CA GLY A 162 17.40 0.26 -18.69
C GLY A 162 16.34 0.00 -17.63
N ILE A 163 16.50 0.59 -16.44
CA ILE A 163 15.47 0.61 -15.38
C ILE A 163 14.88 2.02 -15.32
N PRO A 164 13.68 2.24 -15.90
CA PRO A 164 13.10 3.57 -16.00
C PRO A 164 12.64 4.09 -14.63
N SER A 165 12.66 5.40 -14.46
CA SER A 165 11.96 6.07 -13.39
C SER A 165 10.45 5.95 -13.63
N LEU A 166 9.70 5.64 -12.59
CA LEU A 166 8.25 5.54 -12.61
C LEU A 166 7.61 6.78 -12.00
N VAL A 167 6.65 7.35 -12.71
CA VAL A 167 5.79 8.41 -12.17
C VAL A 167 4.65 7.76 -11.41
N MET A 168 4.38 8.26 -10.21
CA MET A 168 3.32 7.77 -9.34
C MET A 168 2.21 8.81 -9.23
N ALA A 169 0.98 8.37 -9.29
CA ALA A 169 -0.18 9.21 -9.07
C ALA A 169 -1.02 8.69 -7.89
N ASP A 170 -1.65 9.59 -7.16
CA ASP A 170 -2.73 9.22 -6.25
C ASP A 170 -3.95 8.78 -7.04
N GLY A 171 -4.82 7.95 -6.42
CA GLY A 171 -6.07 7.65 -7.09
C GLY A 171 -6.83 6.42 -6.64
N PRO A 172 -7.25 6.32 -5.35
CA PRO A 172 -8.09 5.20 -4.91
C PRO A 172 -9.50 5.21 -5.51
N ALA A 173 -9.90 6.29 -6.18
CA ALA A 173 -11.17 6.44 -6.88
C ALA A 173 -10.98 6.96 -8.32
N GLY A 174 -9.89 6.57 -8.96
CA GLY A 174 -9.41 7.05 -10.26
C GLY A 174 -8.15 7.90 -10.14
N ILE A 175 -7.41 8.00 -11.22
CA ILE A 175 -6.14 8.73 -11.25
C ILE A 175 -6.39 10.20 -10.93
N ARG A 176 -5.55 10.76 -10.07
CA ARG A 176 -5.62 12.16 -9.67
C ARG A 176 -4.44 12.93 -10.19
N LEU A 177 -4.67 13.65 -11.27
CA LEU A 177 -3.70 14.55 -11.88
C LEU A 177 -4.26 15.97 -11.89
N ARG A 178 -3.41 16.94 -12.19
CA ARG A 178 -3.87 18.29 -12.43
C ARG A 178 -4.71 18.33 -13.69
N GLN A 179 -5.89 18.96 -13.64
CA GLN A 179 -6.82 18.97 -14.77
C GLN A 179 -6.30 19.69 -16.02
N TRP A 180 -5.40 20.65 -15.84
CA TRP A 180 -4.76 21.36 -16.91
C TRP A 180 -3.38 21.87 -16.52
N TYR A 181 -2.52 22.05 -17.50
CA TYR A 181 -1.20 22.68 -17.37
C TYR A 181 -0.85 23.43 -18.66
N GLU A 182 0.19 24.23 -18.63
CA GLU A 182 0.64 25.00 -19.77
C GLU A 182 2.08 24.68 -20.13
N VAL A 183 2.33 24.69 -21.44
CA VAL A 183 3.63 24.47 -22.03
C VAL A 183 4.04 25.72 -22.79
N ASP A 184 5.24 26.19 -22.56
CA ASP A 184 5.81 27.33 -23.28
C ASP A 184 6.03 27.00 -24.76
N LYS A 185 5.54 27.86 -25.66
CA LYS A 185 5.58 27.63 -27.12
C LYS A 185 6.97 27.68 -27.73
N GLU A 186 7.92 28.35 -27.08
CA GLU A 186 9.26 28.51 -27.60
C GLU A 186 10.21 27.43 -27.08
N THR A 187 10.06 27.06 -25.81
CA THR A 187 10.99 26.14 -25.12
C THR A 187 10.46 24.71 -25.03
N ASP A 188 9.17 24.52 -25.31
CA ASP A 188 8.45 23.24 -25.13
C ASP A 188 8.54 22.71 -23.67
N SER A 189 8.67 23.64 -22.71
CA SER A 189 8.81 23.32 -21.29
C SER A 189 7.50 23.55 -20.56
N ILE A 190 7.16 22.64 -19.61
CA ILE A 190 6.00 22.83 -18.75
C ILE A 190 6.27 24.01 -17.82
N TYR A 191 5.33 24.96 -17.73
CA TYR A 191 5.39 26.05 -16.77
C TYR A 191 5.29 25.51 -15.34
N GLU A 192 6.28 25.88 -14.52
CA GLU A 192 6.29 25.52 -13.10
C GLU A 192 5.11 26.17 -12.37
N MET A 193 4.45 25.38 -11.55
CA MET A 193 3.24 25.80 -10.82
C MET A 193 3.50 26.05 -9.33
N GLY A 194 4.77 26.13 -8.92
CA GLY A 194 5.13 26.16 -7.50
C GLY A 194 4.83 24.84 -6.77
N VAL A 195 5.29 24.74 -5.54
CA VAL A 195 5.19 23.51 -4.74
C VAL A 195 3.74 23.04 -4.53
N LEU A 196 2.87 23.98 -4.23
CA LEU A 196 1.46 23.67 -3.92
C LEU A 196 0.60 23.59 -5.19
N GLY A 197 0.99 24.29 -6.23
CA GLY A 197 0.32 24.25 -7.53
C GLY A 197 0.64 23.00 -8.34
N SER A 198 1.79 22.36 -8.11
CA SER A 198 2.17 21.11 -8.75
C SER A 198 1.44 19.89 -8.22
N LEU A 199 0.89 19.98 -7.00
CA LEU A 199 0.11 18.92 -6.42
C LEU A 199 -1.29 18.87 -7.05
N GLU A 200 -1.93 17.74 -6.91
CA GLU A 200 -3.28 17.37 -7.25
C GLU A 200 -4.25 18.56 -7.40
N ASN A 201 -4.71 18.81 -8.62
CA ASN A 201 -5.69 19.87 -8.97
C ASN A 201 -5.35 21.31 -8.53
N GLY A 202 -4.16 21.58 -8.02
CA GLY A 202 -3.81 22.91 -7.54
C GLY A 202 -4.74 23.41 -6.43
N ILE A 203 -5.14 22.52 -5.52
CA ILE A 203 -6.13 22.78 -4.45
C ILE A 203 -5.82 24.05 -3.66
N LEU A 204 -4.53 24.34 -3.46
CA LEU A 204 -4.09 25.45 -2.63
C LEU A 204 -3.60 26.64 -3.44
N GLU A 205 -3.43 26.49 -4.76
CA GLU A 205 -2.90 27.53 -5.61
C GLU A 205 -3.55 27.47 -7.00
N PRO A 206 -4.43 28.42 -7.33
CA PRO A 206 -5.04 28.49 -8.65
C PRO A 206 -3.94 28.74 -9.71
N GLY A 207 -4.02 28.01 -10.83
CA GLY A 207 -3.06 28.20 -11.90
C GLY A 207 -3.15 29.60 -12.53
N VAL A 208 -2.01 30.09 -13.00
CA VAL A 208 -1.89 31.34 -13.75
C VAL A 208 -1.78 30.99 -15.24
N HIS A 209 -2.52 31.70 -16.08
CA HIS A 209 -2.39 31.58 -17.54
C HIS A 209 -1.28 32.48 -18.08
N HIS A 210 -0.47 31.90 -18.98
CA HIS A 210 0.65 32.59 -19.63
C HIS A 210 0.30 32.95 -21.07
N GLU A 211 0.70 34.13 -21.54
CA GLU A 211 0.38 34.60 -22.91
C GLU A 211 1.06 33.76 -24.01
N ASN A 212 2.28 33.24 -23.74
CA ASN A 212 3.06 32.44 -24.69
C ASN A 212 2.97 30.93 -24.40
N ALA A 213 1.78 30.43 -24.09
CA ALA A 213 1.58 29.04 -23.71
C ALA A 213 0.53 28.33 -24.54
N ASP A 214 0.69 27.02 -24.69
CA ASP A 214 -0.35 26.10 -25.08
C ASP A 214 -0.90 25.39 -23.83
N THR A 215 -2.22 25.35 -23.69
CA THR A 215 -2.89 24.73 -22.56
C THR A 215 -3.26 23.29 -22.90
N TYR A 216 -2.84 22.37 -22.04
CA TYR A 216 -3.17 20.95 -22.13
C TYR A 216 -4.10 20.56 -21.00
N TYR A 217 -4.98 19.58 -21.25
CA TYR A 217 -5.95 19.07 -20.29
C TYR A 217 -5.71 17.58 -20.03
N GLN A 218 -5.74 17.21 -18.76
CA GLN A 218 -5.62 15.84 -18.29
C GLN A 218 -6.93 15.43 -17.64
N TYR A 219 -7.77 14.71 -18.37
CA TYR A 219 -9.05 14.21 -17.87
C TYR A 219 -8.91 12.77 -17.42
N CYS A 220 -9.21 12.55 -16.15
CA CYS A 220 -9.15 11.22 -15.54
C CYS A 220 -10.55 10.72 -15.21
N THR A 221 -10.76 9.43 -15.31
CA THR A 221 -12.01 8.77 -15.00
C THR A 221 -12.25 8.70 -13.50
N ALA A 222 -13.44 9.09 -13.06
CA ALA A 222 -13.88 8.89 -11.68
C ALA A 222 -14.45 7.47 -11.50
N PHE A 223 -13.84 6.70 -10.61
CA PHE A 223 -14.29 5.38 -10.24
C PHE A 223 -14.96 5.36 -8.86
N PRO A 224 -15.72 4.31 -8.53
CA PRO A 224 -16.24 4.14 -7.19
C PRO A 224 -15.12 4.09 -6.14
N VAL A 225 -15.37 4.64 -4.96
CA VAL A 225 -14.40 4.61 -3.86
C VAL A 225 -14.07 3.17 -3.44
N GLY A 226 -12.83 2.94 -3.01
CA GLY A 226 -12.32 1.61 -2.65
C GLY A 226 -13.19 0.87 -1.61
N THR A 227 -13.82 1.59 -0.67
CA THR A 227 -14.76 1.00 0.29
C THR A 227 -15.99 0.40 -0.39
N ALA A 228 -16.53 1.06 -1.42
CA ALA A 228 -17.68 0.54 -2.17
C ALA A 228 -17.27 -0.69 -3.00
N LEU A 229 -16.10 -0.64 -3.63
CA LEU A 229 -15.55 -1.77 -4.38
C LEU A 229 -15.29 -2.98 -3.47
N ALA A 230 -14.68 -2.78 -2.31
CA ALA A 230 -14.38 -3.84 -1.35
C ALA A 230 -15.65 -4.57 -0.84
N GLN A 231 -16.78 -3.86 -0.75
CA GLN A 231 -18.05 -4.45 -0.32
C GLN A 231 -18.71 -5.36 -1.36
N THR A 232 -18.21 -5.38 -2.59
CA THR A 232 -18.70 -6.31 -3.62
C THR A 232 -18.24 -7.73 -3.37
N TRP A 233 -17.10 -7.93 -2.68
CA TRP A 233 -16.43 -9.23 -2.48
C TRP A 233 -16.09 -9.93 -3.81
N ASP A 234 -16.07 -9.18 -4.89
CA ASP A 234 -15.84 -9.67 -6.25
C ASP A 234 -14.39 -9.36 -6.67
N THR A 235 -13.55 -10.39 -6.66
CA THR A 235 -12.14 -10.28 -7.02
C THR A 235 -11.93 -10.09 -8.52
N ASP A 236 -12.86 -10.59 -9.35
CA ASP A 236 -12.78 -10.43 -10.80
C ASP A 236 -13.08 -8.98 -11.17
N LEU A 237 -14.08 -8.37 -10.51
CA LEU A 237 -14.33 -6.93 -10.64
C LEU A 237 -13.12 -6.09 -10.24
N MET A 238 -12.40 -6.47 -9.17
CA MET A 238 -11.17 -5.78 -8.77
C MET A 238 -10.08 -5.87 -9.83
N THR A 239 -9.98 -7.00 -10.49
CA THR A 239 -9.02 -7.19 -11.58
C THR A 239 -9.37 -6.31 -12.79
N GLU A 240 -10.63 -6.27 -13.19
CA GLU A 240 -11.09 -5.41 -14.31
C GLU A 240 -10.94 -3.92 -13.96
N PHE A 241 -11.22 -3.53 -12.72
CA PHE A 241 -10.97 -2.17 -12.24
C PHE A 241 -9.49 -1.80 -12.34
N GLY A 242 -8.58 -2.69 -11.90
CA GLY A 242 -7.13 -2.45 -12.00
C GLY A 242 -6.65 -2.32 -13.46
N LYS A 243 -7.19 -3.12 -14.38
CA LYS A 243 -6.89 -3.02 -15.81
C LYS A 243 -7.35 -1.68 -16.39
N ALA A 244 -8.57 -1.25 -16.09
CA ALA A 244 -9.09 0.02 -16.60
C ALA A 244 -8.25 1.23 -16.12
N ILE A 245 -7.79 1.22 -14.86
CA ILE A 245 -6.86 2.25 -14.38
C ILE A 245 -5.50 2.16 -15.09
N ALA A 246 -4.97 0.95 -15.28
CA ALA A 246 -3.68 0.78 -15.95
C ALA A 246 -3.72 1.27 -17.41
N GLU A 247 -4.78 0.96 -18.14
CA GLU A 247 -5.00 1.47 -19.52
C GLU A 247 -5.02 3.00 -19.55
N GLU A 248 -5.72 3.64 -18.60
CA GLU A 248 -5.75 5.09 -18.51
C GLU A 248 -4.38 5.68 -18.12
N MET A 249 -3.62 5.02 -17.24
CA MET A 249 -2.27 5.44 -16.87
C MET A 249 -1.30 5.41 -18.06
N GLU A 250 -1.43 4.44 -18.97
CA GLU A 250 -0.61 4.36 -20.18
C GLU A 250 -0.81 5.55 -21.13
N GLU A 251 -1.95 6.24 -21.07
CA GLU A 251 -2.22 7.44 -21.86
C GLU A 251 -1.46 8.68 -21.38
N PHE A 252 -1.04 8.69 -20.12
CA PHE A 252 -0.31 9.82 -19.51
C PHE A 252 1.22 9.66 -19.58
N HIS A 253 1.74 8.49 -19.98
CA HIS A 253 3.19 8.15 -20.12
C HIS A 253 4.02 8.27 -18.86
#